data_60f71a8f776a1f99d3296652ccc9217e
#
_entry.id   60f71a8f776a1f99d3296652ccc9217e
#
_cell.length_a   1.000
_cell.length_b   1.000
_cell.length_c   1.000
_cell.angle_alpha   90.00
_cell.angle_beta   90.00
_cell.angle_gamma   90.00
#
_symmetry.space_group_name_H-M   'P 1'
#
loop_
_entity.id
_entity.type
_entity.pdbx_description
1 polymer ?
#
loop_
_entity_poly.entity_id
_entity_poly.type
_entity_poly.pdbx_seq_one_letter_code
_entity_poly.pdbx_strand_id
1 'polypeptide(L)'
;MLMQNAPYLIFLLMFAAPGCKHGNNNADLTYSPAGNAYTKNTTIGTPATIHVVVALCDNQYQGIVKVPPAIGNGQQPASNLYWGAAYGVKAFFSRKQSDWQLIKSQQSVSDTILERVIFKHKTKPVYLIADAYDGRYIKRATENMLEYASGKSNVEVVVNNKPVLFGAASEVVCYTGHDGLMDFTIPTAFHKQDDKTRKTIVLACYSKRFFGAHLKYTGAMPLLWSTGLMAPEAYILHDALGAVLNNGDDKTVSNAAAKAYAKYQHCSLKAAQKLLVSGW
;
A
#
# COMPACT_ATOMS: atom_id res chain seq x y z
N MET A 1 -8.79 -38.56 -12.85
CA MET A 1 -9.71 -37.72 -12.03
C MET A 1 -9.16 -36.31 -12.10
N LEU A 2 -9.68 -35.54 -13.08
CA LEU A 2 -9.16 -34.20 -13.45
C LEU A 2 -9.88 -33.18 -12.59
N MET A 3 -9.16 -32.46 -11.72
CA MET A 3 -9.68 -31.27 -11.03
C MET A 3 -9.54 -30.04 -11.95
N GLN A 4 -10.65 -29.58 -12.45
CA GLN A 4 -10.78 -28.37 -13.24
C GLN A 4 -10.57 -27.14 -12.32
N ASN A 5 -9.53 -26.35 -12.64
CA ASN A 5 -9.35 -25.01 -12.09
C ASN A 5 -10.35 -24.06 -12.78
N ALA A 6 -11.38 -23.65 -12.09
CA ALA A 6 -12.27 -22.60 -12.54
C ALA A 6 -11.65 -21.22 -12.24
N PRO A 7 -11.54 -20.31 -13.22
CA PRO A 7 -11.13 -18.93 -12.96
C PRO A 7 -12.29 -18.17 -12.32
N TYR A 8 -12.08 -17.63 -11.13
CA TYR A 8 -13.02 -16.72 -10.49
C TYR A 8 -13.05 -15.39 -11.28
N LEU A 9 -14.08 -15.25 -12.08
CA LEU A 9 -14.41 -14.02 -12.79
C LEU A 9 -15.09 -13.08 -11.78
N ILE A 10 -14.37 -12.07 -11.28
CA ILE A 10 -14.97 -11.00 -10.47
C ILE A 10 -15.72 -10.08 -11.42
N PHE A 11 -17.04 -10.18 -11.42
CA PHE A 11 -17.93 -9.26 -12.14
C PHE A 11 -17.88 -7.88 -11.50
N LEU A 12 -17.32 -6.91 -12.22
CA LEU A 12 -17.41 -5.50 -11.89
C LEU A 12 -18.81 -5.00 -12.29
N LEU A 13 -19.74 -4.92 -11.33
CA LEU A 13 -21.03 -4.28 -11.51
C LEU A 13 -20.80 -2.75 -11.58
N MET A 14 -20.92 -2.20 -12.79
CA MET A 14 -21.04 -0.76 -12.98
C MET A 14 -22.43 -0.32 -12.50
N PHE A 15 -22.49 0.34 -11.36
CA PHE A 15 -23.66 1.09 -10.94
C PHE A 15 -23.53 2.54 -11.43
N ALA A 16 -24.43 2.93 -12.32
CA ALA A 16 -24.67 4.32 -12.65
C ALA A 16 -25.36 5.00 -11.45
N ALA A 17 -24.73 6.01 -10.87
CA ALA A 17 -25.31 6.81 -9.80
C ALA A 17 -26.24 7.89 -10.37
N PRO A 18 -27.42 8.10 -9.78
CA PRO A 18 -28.26 9.25 -10.11
C PRO A 18 -27.69 10.52 -9.46
N GLY A 19 -27.67 11.61 -10.22
CA GLY A 19 -27.12 12.90 -9.84
C GLY A 19 -27.84 13.54 -8.65
N CYS A 20 -27.10 13.93 -7.65
CA CYS A 20 -27.54 14.86 -6.60
C CYS A 20 -27.10 16.29 -6.93
N LYS A 21 -28.04 17.20 -6.94
CA LYS A 21 -27.86 18.64 -7.14
C LYS A 21 -27.08 19.25 -5.98
N HIS A 22 -26.08 20.07 -6.32
CA HIS A 22 -25.26 20.82 -5.37
C HIS A 22 -25.95 22.09 -4.89
N GLY A 23 -25.93 22.29 -3.59
CA GLY A 23 -26.10 23.59 -2.96
C GLY A 23 -24.72 24.26 -2.81
N ASN A 24 -24.57 25.44 -3.39
CA ASN A 24 -23.39 26.30 -3.24
C ASN A 24 -23.35 26.93 -1.85
N ASN A 25 -22.27 26.72 -1.10
CA ASN A 25 -21.82 27.63 -0.09
C ASN A 25 -20.33 27.94 -0.31
N ASN A 26 -20.09 29.10 -0.90
CA ASN A 26 -18.76 29.70 -1.05
C ASN A 26 -18.27 30.19 0.31
N ALA A 27 -17.19 29.63 0.79
CA ALA A 27 -16.27 30.28 1.73
C ALA A 27 -14.93 30.42 1.01
N ASP A 28 -14.68 31.64 0.58
CA ASP A 28 -13.47 32.10 -0.09
C ASP A 28 -12.30 32.08 0.92
N LEU A 29 -11.40 31.12 0.77
CA LEU A 29 -10.08 31.18 1.37
C LEU A 29 -9.08 31.29 0.22
N THR A 30 -8.70 32.51 -0.09
CA THR A 30 -7.61 32.86 -1.01
C THR A 30 -6.29 32.32 -0.47
N TYR A 31 -5.85 31.16 -1.00
CA TYR A 31 -4.53 30.62 -0.82
C TYR A 31 -3.65 31.08 -2.01
N SER A 32 -2.69 31.97 -1.73
CA SER A 32 -1.66 32.34 -2.69
C SER A 32 -0.65 31.19 -2.83
N PRO A 33 -0.38 30.65 -4.03
CA PRO A 33 0.61 29.61 -4.20
C PRO A 33 2.00 30.25 -4.26
N ALA A 34 2.76 30.13 -3.17
CA ALA A 34 4.23 30.27 -3.28
C ALA A 34 4.72 29.09 -4.14
N GLY A 35 5.16 29.41 -5.35
CA GLY A 35 5.67 28.44 -6.30
C GLY A 35 6.95 27.79 -5.78
N ASN A 36 6.89 26.49 -5.56
CA ASN A 36 8.05 25.63 -5.60
C ASN A 36 7.83 24.59 -6.68
N ALA A 37 8.39 24.87 -7.85
CA ALA A 37 8.54 23.90 -8.93
C ALA A 37 9.44 22.75 -8.45
N TYR A 38 8.85 21.69 -7.90
CA TYR A 38 9.53 20.42 -7.67
C TYR A 38 9.56 19.63 -8.98
N THR A 39 10.39 20.06 -9.92
CA THR A 39 10.84 19.24 -11.03
C THR A 39 12.28 18.83 -10.76
N LYS A 40 12.50 17.91 -9.85
CA LYS A 40 13.74 17.16 -9.79
C LYS A 40 13.38 15.70 -9.99
N ASN A 41 13.68 15.16 -11.19
CA ASN A 41 13.78 13.72 -11.43
C ASN A 41 14.84 13.15 -10.47
N THR A 42 14.45 12.85 -9.25
CA THR A 42 15.33 12.24 -8.26
C THR A 42 15.32 10.74 -8.52
N THR A 43 16.41 10.24 -9.11
CA THR A 43 16.70 8.80 -9.14
C THR A 43 16.62 8.28 -7.70
N ILE A 44 15.73 7.31 -7.47
CA ILE A 44 15.56 6.71 -6.14
C ILE A 44 16.72 5.74 -5.95
N GLY A 45 17.56 5.96 -4.94
CA GLY A 45 18.60 5.00 -4.53
C GLY A 45 18.00 3.63 -4.18
N THR A 46 18.79 2.55 -4.28
CA THR A 46 18.32 1.20 -3.92
C THR A 46 18.04 1.14 -2.42
N PRO A 47 16.81 0.89 -1.98
CA PRO A 47 16.49 0.82 -0.56
C PRO A 47 17.08 -0.44 0.07
N ALA A 48 17.63 -0.32 1.29
CA ALA A 48 18.10 -1.46 2.06
C ALA A 48 16.94 -2.21 2.73
N THR A 49 15.89 -1.51 3.16
CA THR A 49 14.70 -2.11 3.78
C THR A 49 13.40 -1.47 3.29
N ILE A 50 12.37 -2.31 3.20
CA ILE A 50 11.00 -1.93 2.81
C ILE A 50 10.04 -2.47 3.86
N HIS A 51 9.11 -1.65 4.33
CA HIS A 51 8.06 -2.08 5.26
C HIS A 51 6.68 -1.96 4.62
N VAL A 52 5.93 -3.04 4.56
CA VAL A 52 4.58 -3.11 4.02
C VAL A 52 3.58 -3.36 5.13
N VAL A 53 2.70 -2.41 5.38
CA VAL A 53 1.55 -2.53 6.27
C VAL A 53 0.35 -2.99 5.45
N VAL A 54 -0.22 -4.14 5.78
CA VAL A 54 -1.40 -4.69 5.10
C VAL A 54 -2.57 -4.72 6.07
N ALA A 55 -3.56 -3.86 5.87
CA ALA A 55 -4.82 -3.94 6.58
C ALA A 55 -5.69 -5.03 5.92
N LEU A 56 -5.86 -6.17 6.58
CA LEU A 56 -6.62 -7.29 6.04
C LEU A 56 -8.06 -6.88 5.71
N CYS A 57 -8.54 -7.33 4.55
CA CYS A 57 -9.91 -7.09 4.10
C CYS A 57 -10.91 -7.67 5.11
N ASP A 58 -11.84 -6.86 5.59
CA ASP A 58 -12.81 -7.28 6.59
C ASP A 58 -14.23 -6.81 6.26
N ASN A 59 -15.09 -7.77 5.93
CA ASN A 59 -16.50 -7.52 5.59
C ASN A 59 -17.34 -7.00 6.77
N GLN A 60 -16.87 -7.17 7.99
CA GLN A 60 -17.61 -6.84 9.21
C GLN A 60 -17.20 -5.49 9.79
N TYR A 61 -15.90 -5.17 9.74
CA TYR A 61 -15.33 -4.06 10.50
C TYR A 61 -14.82 -2.89 9.62
N GLN A 62 -15.01 -2.98 8.29
CA GLN A 62 -14.59 -1.94 7.35
C GLN A 62 -15.74 -1.53 6.43
N GLY A 63 -15.77 -0.24 6.05
CA GLY A 63 -16.79 0.32 5.16
C GLY A 63 -16.62 -0.06 3.69
N ILE A 64 -16.24 -1.30 3.42
CA ILE A 64 -16.01 -1.82 2.06
C ILE A 64 -17.27 -2.37 1.40
N VAL A 65 -17.27 -2.40 0.07
CA VAL A 65 -18.19 -3.29 -0.65
C VAL A 65 -17.84 -4.73 -0.30
N LYS A 66 -18.80 -5.48 0.26
CA LYS A 66 -18.56 -6.84 0.74
C LYS A 66 -18.02 -7.73 -0.38
N VAL A 67 -16.94 -8.43 -0.08
CA VAL A 67 -16.36 -9.47 -0.92
C VAL A 67 -16.86 -10.86 -0.47
N PRO A 68 -16.64 -11.94 -1.26
CA PRO A 68 -16.98 -13.29 -0.80
C PRO A 68 -16.43 -13.60 0.59
N PRO A 69 -17.20 -14.23 1.49
CA PRO A 69 -16.80 -14.45 2.90
C PRO A 69 -15.45 -15.14 3.06
N ALA A 70 -15.10 -16.04 2.14
CA ALA A 70 -13.82 -16.77 2.17
C ALA A 70 -12.58 -15.88 2.12
N ILE A 71 -12.68 -14.68 1.50
CA ILE A 71 -11.57 -13.74 1.32
C ILE A 71 -11.75 -12.44 2.10
N GLY A 72 -12.93 -12.23 2.70
CA GLY A 72 -13.30 -11.01 3.44
C GLY A 72 -13.33 -11.18 4.95
N ASN A 73 -12.60 -12.15 5.49
CA ASN A 73 -12.43 -12.34 6.94
C ASN A 73 -11.06 -11.74 7.35
N GLY A 74 -11.11 -10.59 8.03
CA GLY A 74 -9.91 -9.87 8.47
C GLY A 74 -9.13 -10.55 9.59
N GLN A 75 -9.65 -11.62 10.18
CA GLN A 75 -9.01 -12.44 11.23
C GLN A 75 -8.40 -13.72 10.66
N GLN A 76 -8.49 -13.94 9.34
CA GLN A 76 -7.99 -15.16 8.70
C GLN A 76 -6.99 -14.85 7.57
N PRO A 77 -5.72 -14.59 7.90
CA PRO A 77 -4.70 -14.20 6.91
C PRO A 77 -4.57 -15.19 5.75
N ALA A 78 -4.66 -16.48 6.01
CA ALA A 78 -4.39 -17.54 5.04
C ALA A 78 -5.25 -17.45 3.76
N SER A 79 -6.49 -16.97 3.86
CA SER A 79 -7.40 -16.83 2.73
C SER A 79 -7.73 -15.37 2.37
N ASN A 80 -7.25 -14.41 3.18
CA ASN A 80 -7.64 -13.01 3.04
C ASN A 80 -7.24 -12.41 1.69
N LEU A 81 -8.14 -11.59 1.12
CA LEU A 81 -7.98 -10.95 -0.19
C LEU A 81 -6.63 -10.26 -0.38
N TYR A 82 -6.18 -9.49 0.63
CA TYR A 82 -4.96 -8.69 0.54
C TYR A 82 -3.70 -9.43 1.01
N TRP A 83 -3.84 -10.69 1.51
CA TRP A 83 -2.70 -11.41 2.07
C TRP A 83 -2.47 -12.80 1.47
N GLY A 84 -3.31 -13.77 1.78
CA GLY A 84 -3.14 -15.19 1.42
C GLY A 84 -3.84 -15.59 0.13
N ALA A 85 -4.83 -14.83 -0.34
CA ALA A 85 -5.46 -15.04 -1.64
C ALA A 85 -4.47 -14.80 -2.79
N ALA A 86 -4.80 -15.27 -3.98
CA ALA A 86 -3.88 -15.33 -5.12
C ALA A 86 -3.14 -14.01 -5.44
N TYR A 87 -3.75 -12.86 -5.22
CA TYR A 87 -3.17 -11.54 -5.47
C TYR A 87 -2.89 -10.76 -4.17
N GLY A 88 -2.96 -11.42 -3.01
CA GLY A 88 -2.54 -10.87 -1.75
C GLY A 88 -1.02 -10.81 -1.60
N VAL A 89 -0.52 -9.96 -0.73
CA VAL A 89 0.92 -9.65 -0.60
C VAL A 89 1.75 -10.89 -0.35
N LYS A 90 1.42 -11.69 0.68
CA LYS A 90 2.18 -12.90 0.99
C LYS A 90 2.19 -13.89 -0.18
N ALA A 91 1.00 -14.18 -0.74
CA ALA A 91 0.87 -15.18 -1.78
C ALA A 91 1.57 -14.74 -3.08
N PHE A 92 1.42 -13.48 -3.48
CA PHE A 92 1.98 -12.98 -4.73
C PHE A 92 3.50 -12.89 -4.69
N PHE A 93 4.07 -12.33 -3.61
CA PHE A 93 5.52 -12.20 -3.44
C PHE A 93 6.22 -13.56 -3.23
N SER A 94 5.50 -14.57 -2.74
CA SER A 94 6.04 -15.95 -2.58
C SER A 94 6.04 -16.78 -3.85
N ARG A 95 5.54 -16.29 -4.98
CA ARG A 95 5.51 -17.04 -6.24
C ARG A 95 6.92 -17.39 -6.71
N LYS A 96 7.09 -18.56 -7.34
CA LYS A 96 8.39 -19.04 -7.86
C LYS A 96 9.06 -18.02 -8.79
N GLN A 97 8.27 -17.35 -9.63
CA GLN A 97 8.73 -16.34 -10.59
C GLN A 97 8.90 -14.93 -10.00
N SER A 98 8.56 -14.70 -8.73
CA SER A 98 8.82 -13.44 -8.06
C SER A 98 10.32 -13.22 -7.87
N ASP A 99 10.76 -11.95 -7.89
CA ASP A 99 12.15 -11.58 -7.56
C ASP A 99 12.45 -11.68 -6.06
N TRP A 100 11.45 -12.02 -5.26
CA TRP A 100 11.52 -12.14 -3.81
C TRP A 100 11.52 -13.59 -3.36
N GLN A 101 12.24 -13.86 -2.29
CA GLN A 101 12.28 -15.14 -1.60
C GLN A 101 11.74 -14.95 -0.17
N LEU A 102 10.70 -15.68 0.18
CA LEU A 102 10.22 -15.77 1.56
C LEU A 102 11.28 -16.48 2.40
N ILE A 103 11.81 -15.81 3.43
CA ILE A 103 12.84 -16.37 4.32
C ILE A 103 12.31 -16.66 5.72
N LYS A 104 11.25 -15.99 6.17
CA LYS A 104 10.63 -16.22 7.48
C LYS A 104 9.16 -15.82 7.48
N SER A 105 8.35 -16.57 8.23
CA SER A 105 6.99 -16.22 8.61
C SER A 105 6.85 -16.32 10.13
N GLN A 106 6.20 -15.34 10.75
CA GLN A 106 5.93 -15.27 12.18
C GLN A 106 4.43 -15.05 12.36
N GLN A 107 3.80 -15.93 13.14
CA GLN A 107 2.40 -15.82 13.50
C GLN A 107 2.25 -15.07 14.84
N SER A 108 1.09 -14.43 15.04
CA SER A 108 0.74 -13.76 16.30
C SER A 108 1.84 -12.82 16.80
N VAL A 109 2.27 -11.91 15.92
CA VAL A 109 3.38 -10.97 16.21
C VAL A 109 3.00 -10.00 17.33
N SER A 110 1.73 -9.59 17.38
CA SER A 110 1.12 -8.78 18.43
C SER A 110 -0.40 -8.96 18.40
N ASP A 111 -1.12 -8.31 19.32
CA ASP A 111 -2.59 -8.34 19.37
C ASP A 111 -3.25 -7.80 18.10
N THR A 112 -2.53 -6.99 17.33
CA THR A 112 -3.04 -6.36 16.11
C THR A 112 -2.40 -6.89 14.82
N ILE A 113 -1.24 -7.55 14.89
CA ILE A 113 -0.52 -8.11 13.75
C ILE A 113 -0.59 -9.64 13.82
N LEU A 114 -1.42 -10.23 12.98
CA LEU A 114 -1.68 -11.67 12.97
C LEU A 114 -0.53 -12.46 12.35
N GLU A 115 0.12 -11.91 11.33
CA GLU A 115 1.24 -12.54 10.68
C GLU A 115 2.23 -11.48 10.17
N ARG A 116 3.54 -11.78 10.28
CA ARG A 116 4.63 -11.06 9.63
C ARG A 116 5.39 -12.00 8.73
N VAL A 117 5.67 -11.57 7.51
CA VAL A 117 6.57 -12.28 6.60
C VAL A 117 7.78 -11.42 6.28
N ILE A 118 8.92 -12.11 6.08
CA ILE A 118 10.18 -11.48 5.72
C ILE A 118 10.61 -12.05 4.38
N PHE A 119 10.80 -11.15 3.43
CA PHE A 119 11.33 -11.47 2.12
C PHE A 119 12.73 -10.90 1.95
N LYS A 120 13.57 -11.62 1.23
CA LYS A 120 14.84 -11.15 0.71
C LYS A 120 14.75 -11.07 -0.82
N HIS A 121 15.22 -9.98 -1.40
CA HIS A 121 15.34 -9.90 -2.85
C HIS A 121 16.43 -10.87 -3.35
N LYS A 122 16.15 -11.61 -4.43
CA LYS A 122 17.03 -12.70 -4.89
C LYS A 122 18.40 -12.22 -5.36
N THR A 123 18.48 -11.01 -5.92
CA THR A 123 19.71 -10.49 -6.55
C THR A 123 20.24 -9.19 -5.92
N LYS A 124 19.45 -8.54 -5.06
CA LYS A 124 19.83 -7.24 -4.45
C LYS A 124 19.90 -7.36 -2.92
N PRO A 125 20.75 -6.57 -2.23
CA PRO A 125 20.87 -6.60 -0.76
C PRO A 125 19.72 -5.87 -0.07
N VAL A 126 18.47 -6.26 -0.37
CA VAL A 126 17.25 -5.63 0.13
C VAL A 126 16.38 -6.64 0.83
N TYR A 127 15.87 -6.24 1.99
CA TYR A 127 14.86 -6.97 2.74
C TYR A 127 13.51 -6.23 2.73
N LEU A 128 12.44 -6.98 2.70
CA LEU A 128 11.08 -6.49 2.84
C LEU A 128 10.40 -7.25 3.96
N ILE A 129 9.81 -6.52 4.91
CA ILE A 129 8.82 -7.11 5.80
C ILE A 129 7.41 -6.67 5.40
N ALA A 130 6.46 -7.59 5.56
CA ALA A 130 5.05 -7.29 5.43
C ALA A 130 4.31 -7.77 6.66
N ASP A 131 3.45 -6.91 7.21
CA ASP A 131 2.66 -7.14 8.40
C ASP A 131 1.17 -7.21 8.06
N ALA A 132 0.54 -8.36 8.32
CA ALA A 132 -0.89 -8.58 8.19
C ALA A 132 -1.59 -8.10 9.46
N TYR A 133 -2.18 -6.93 9.42
CA TYR A 133 -3.01 -6.41 10.52
C TYR A 133 -4.39 -7.04 10.47
N ASP A 134 -4.88 -7.51 11.61
CA ASP A 134 -6.28 -7.89 11.79
C ASP A 134 -7.18 -6.75 11.30
N GLY A 135 -8.18 -7.08 10.46
CA GLY A 135 -9.06 -6.10 9.82
C GLY A 135 -9.82 -5.20 10.78
N ARG A 136 -10.05 -5.67 12.03
CA ARG A 136 -10.65 -4.89 13.12
C ARG A 136 -9.79 -3.69 13.54
N TYR A 137 -8.48 -3.81 13.37
CA TYR A 137 -7.50 -2.80 13.80
C TYR A 137 -6.95 -1.97 12.64
N ILE A 138 -7.74 -1.79 11.57
CA ILE A 138 -7.35 -0.97 10.41
C ILE A 138 -6.90 0.44 10.79
N LYS A 139 -7.50 1.04 11.83
CA LYS A 139 -7.07 2.33 12.37
C LYS A 139 -5.64 2.27 12.87
N ARG A 140 -5.28 1.22 13.63
CA ARG A 140 -3.91 1.02 14.12
C ARG A 140 -2.92 0.75 12.98
N ALA A 141 -3.33 0.00 11.95
CA ALA A 141 -2.53 -0.20 10.75
C ALA A 141 -2.19 1.13 10.05
N THR A 142 -3.21 2.00 9.91
CA THR A 142 -3.04 3.34 9.32
C THR A 142 -2.13 4.22 10.18
N GLU A 143 -2.33 4.25 11.49
CA GLU A 143 -1.48 4.98 12.44
C GLU A 143 -0.03 4.50 12.40
N ASN A 144 0.22 3.19 12.42
CA ASN A 144 1.58 2.64 12.34
C ASN A 144 2.27 2.98 11.02
N MET A 145 1.56 2.94 9.89
CA MET A 145 2.11 3.38 8.62
C MET A 145 2.57 4.86 8.69
N LEU A 146 1.76 5.74 9.28
CA LEU A 146 2.10 7.15 9.46
C LEU A 146 3.25 7.35 10.47
N GLU A 147 3.30 6.56 11.54
CA GLU A 147 4.42 6.55 12.49
C GLU A 147 5.74 6.16 11.80
N TYR A 148 5.73 5.11 10.98
CA TYR A 148 6.91 4.70 10.22
C TYR A 148 7.31 5.76 9.21
N ALA A 149 6.36 6.32 8.48
CA ALA A 149 6.60 7.37 7.50
C ALA A 149 7.19 8.64 8.13
N SER A 150 6.78 8.97 9.36
CA SER A 150 7.28 10.15 10.11
C SER A 150 8.66 9.97 10.73
N GLY A 151 9.17 8.73 10.82
CA GLY A 151 10.43 8.46 11.52
C GLY A 151 10.28 8.15 13.01
N LYS A 152 9.05 7.96 13.51
CA LYS A 152 8.77 7.85 14.95
C LYS A 152 9.15 6.50 15.55
N SER A 153 8.94 5.39 14.84
CA SER A 153 9.10 4.06 15.41
C SER A 153 9.77 3.07 14.48
N ASN A 154 10.76 2.35 15.00
CA ASN A 154 11.43 1.26 14.32
C ASN A 154 10.81 -0.10 14.66
N VAL A 155 11.00 -1.03 13.75
CA VAL A 155 10.69 -2.45 13.93
C VAL A 155 11.97 -3.23 13.74
N GLU A 156 12.43 -3.91 14.77
CA GLU A 156 13.61 -4.78 14.69
C GLU A 156 13.21 -6.22 14.42
N VAL A 157 13.88 -6.84 13.47
CA VAL A 157 13.70 -8.25 13.12
C VAL A 157 15.06 -8.92 12.98
N VAL A 158 15.24 -10.08 13.61
CA VAL A 158 16.48 -10.87 13.47
C VAL A 158 16.41 -11.70 12.18
N VAL A 159 17.36 -11.45 11.28
CA VAL A 159 17.57 -12.17 10.03
C VAL A 159 19.00 -12.71 10.00
N ASN A 160 19.16 -14.03 9.87
CA ASN A 160 20.46 -14.70 9.86
C ASN A 160 21.33 -14.28 11.07
N ASN A 161 20.75 -14.27 12.26
CA ASN A 161 21.36 -13.87 13.54
C ASN A 161 21.85 -12.41 13.59
N LYS A 162 21.37 -11.55 12.71
CA LYS A 162 21.68 -10.12 12.71
C LYS A 162 20.39 -9.30 12.83
N PRO A 163 20.37 -8.25 13.66
CA PRO A 163 19.25 -7.34 13.73
C PRO A 163 19.15 -6.53 12.42
N VAL A 164 17.97 -6.44 11.87
CA VAL A 164 17.63 -5.59 10.72
C VAL A 164 16.48 -4.68 11.13
N LEU A 165 16.65 -3.38 10.92
CA LEU A 165 15.65 -2.38 11.29
C LEU A 165 14.75 -2.06 10.11
N PHE A 166 13.45 -1.98 10.39
CA PHE A 166 12.37 -1.58 9.50
C PHE A 166 11.55 -0.45 10.14
N GLY A 167 10.34 -0.22 9.64
CA GLY A 167 9.53 0.90 10.11
C GLY A 167 10.17 2.23 9.73
N ALA A 168 10.47 3.07 10.70
CA ALA A 168 11.17 4.33 10.49
C ALA A 168 12.56 4.18 9.85
N ALA A 169 13.23 3.04 10.03
CA ALA A 169 14.50 2.75 9.37
C ALA A 169 14.33 2.44 7.87
N SER A 170 13.14 2.09 7.39
CA SER A 170 12.90 1.73 5.99
C SER A 170 13.06 2.91 5.04
N GLU A 171 13.52 2.63 3.82
CA GLU A 171 13.58 3.60 2.71
C GLU A 171 12.20 3.81 2.08
N VAL A 172 11.40 2.73 2.03
CA VAL A 172 10.05 2.74 1.48
C VAL A 172 9.09 2.16 2.52
N VAL A 173 8.04 2.92 2.82
CA VAL A 173 6.94 2.50 3.69
C VAL A 173 5.68 2.37 2.84
N CYS A 174 5.06 1.20 2.87
CA CYS A 174 3.90 0.90 2.03
C CYS A 174 2.66 0.61 2.88
N TYR A 175 1.51 0.97 2.36
CA TYR A 175 0.21 0.57 2.87
C TYR A 175 -0.58 -0.12 1.76
N THR A 176 -1.24 -1.23 2.09
CA THR A 176 -2.13 -1.96 1.17
C THR A 176 -3.39 -2.37 1.92
N GLY A 177 -4.57 -2.01 1.40
CA GLY A 177 -5.84 -2.36 2.02
C GLY A 177 -6.96 -1.37 1.72
N HIS A 178 -8.05 -1.48 2.49
CA HIS A 178 -9.10 -0.47 2.48
C HIS A 178 -8.54 0.88 2.99
N ASP A 179 -9.02 1.98 2.43
CA ASP A 179 -8.72 3.31 2.96
C ASP A 179 -9.60 3.60 4.20
N GLY A 180 -9.06 3.28 5.37
CA GLY A 180 -9.78 3.49 6.63
C GLY A 180 -10.07 4.97 6.92
N LEU A 181 -9.31 5.91 6.33
CA LEU A 181 -9.58 7.34 6.48
C LEU A 181 -10.87 7.79 5.77
N MET A 182 -11.50 6.92 4.98
CA MET A 182 -12.87 7.12 4.49
C MET A 182 -13.91 6.84 5.60
N ASP A 183 -13.58 6.02 6.59
CA ASP A 183 -14.50 5.55 7.64
C ASP A 183 -14.27 6.26 8.98
N PHE A 184 -13.04 6.68 9.27
CA PHE A 184 -12.66 7.32 10.52
C PHE A 184 -11.65 8.45 10.32
N THR A 185 -11.48 9.27 11.35
CA THR A 185 -10.46 10.30 11.41
C THR A 185 -9.31 9.90 12.34
N ILE A 186 -8.10 10.36 12.02
CA ILE A 186 -6.93 10.32 12.91
C ILE A 186 -6.65 11.75 13.36
N PRO A 187 -6.96 12.12 14.62
CA PRO A 187 -6.79 13.48 15.10
C PRO A 187 -5.31 13.83 15.34
N THR A 188 -4.47 12.83 15.54
CA THR A 188 -3.04 13.03 15.82
C THR A 188 -2.27 13.28 14.53
N ALA A 189 -1.54 14.39 14.46
CA ALA A 189 -0.58 14.63 13.39
C ALA A 189 0.74 13.92 13.70
N PHE A 190 1.21 13.12 12.77
CA PHE A 190 2.51 12.43 12.85
C PHE A 190 3.56 13.32 12.19
N HIS A 191 4.16 14.21 12.97
CA HIS A 191 5.19 15.11 12.48
C HIS A 191 6.50 14.38 12.22
N LYS A 192 7.24 14.84 11.21
CA LYS A 192 8.60 14.35 10.88
C LYS A 192 9.50 14.39 12.13
N GLN A 193 10.16 13.26 12.42
CA GLN A 193 10.98 13.08 13.63
C GLN A 193 12.49 13.09 13.37
N ASP A 194 12.92 12.97 12.11
CA ASP A 194 14.33 12.93 11.72
C ASP A 194 14.54 13.58 10.32
N ASP A 195 15.78 13.68 9.87
CA ASP A 195 16.10 14.29 8.56
C ASP A 195 15.91 13.36 7.38
N LYS A 196 15.62 12.08 7.60
CA LYS A 196 15.40 11.11 6.55
C LYS A 196 14.09 11.41 5.80
N THR A 197 14.14 11.41 4.47
CA THR A 197 12.95 11.47 3.62
C THR A 197 12.61 10.06 3.15
N ARG A 198 11.52 9.50 3.68
CA ARG A 198 11.02 8.20 3.28
C ARG A 198 10.11 8.31 2.07
N LYS A 199 10.12 7.28 1.23
CA LYS A 199 9.16 7.17 0.14
C LYS A 199 7.94 6.38 0.62
N THR A 200 6.75 6.73 0.13
CA THR A 200 5.53 6.01 0.49
C THR A 200 4.79 5.50 -0.73
N ILE A 201 4.28 4.28 -0.63
CA ILE A 201 3.34 3.68 -1.59
C ILE A 201 2.04 3.39 -0.82
N VAL A 202 0.94 4.01 -1.22
CA VAL A 202 -0.36 3.84 -0.56
C VAL A 202 -1.37 3.28 -1.55
N LEU A 203 -1.56 1.97 -1.53
CA LEU A 203 -2.54 1.25 -2.34
C LEU A 203 -3.85 1.12 -1.56
N ALA A 204 -4.69 2.12 -1.69
CA ALA A 204 -6.02 2.21 -1.10
C ALA A 204 -6.89 3.12 -1.97
N CYS A 205 -8.22 3.02 -1.86
CA CYS A 205 -9.15 3.86 -2.60
C CYS A 205 -8.95 5.34 -2.27
N TYR A 206 -8.89 6.22 -3.29
CA TYR A 206 -8.72 7.67 -3.12
C TYR A 206 -7.58 8.09 -2.18
N SER A 207 -6.52 7.29 -2.07
CA SER A 207 -5.46 7.48 -1.08
C SER A 207 -4.75 8.84 -1.21
N LYS A 208 -4.62 9.41 -2.40
CA LYS A 208 -4.11 10.78 -2.58
C LYS A 208 -4.95 11.81 -1.82
N ARG A 209 -6.27 11.66 -1.84
CA ARG A 209 -7.20 12.58 -1.18
C ARG A 209 -7.15 12.45 0.34
N PHE A 210 -7.20 11.22 0.85
CA PHE A 210 -7.38 10.98 2.28
C PHE A 210 -6.04 10.95 3.05
N PHE A 211 -5.01 10.31 2.50
CA PHE A 211 -3.68 10.29 3.14
C PHE A 211 -2.86 11.58 2.92
N GLY A 212 -3.21 12.43 1.94
CA GLY A 212 -2.39 13.55 1.52
C GLY A 212 -2.02 14.52 2.64
N ALA A 213 -3.00 14.96 3.45
CA ALA A 213 -2.75 15.86 4.58
C ALA A 213 -1.84 15.21 5.64
N HIS A 214 -2.11 13.93 5.98
CA HIS A 214 -1.34 13.19 6.98
C HIS A 214 0.11 12.99 6.52
N LEU A 215 0.34 12.59 5.27
CA LEU A 215 1.69 12.38 4.72
C LEU A 215 2.51 13.67 4.64
N LYS A 216 1.87 14.82 4.43
CA LYS A 216 2.57 16.12 4.49
C LYS A 216 3.21 16.36 5.86
N TYR A 217 2.52 16.05 6.95
CA TYR A 217 3.07 16.19 8.31
C TYR A 217 4.25 15.25 8.55
N THR A 218 4.21 14.03 7.99
CA THR A 218 5.31 13.07 8.16
C THR A 218 6.60 13.47 7.43
N GLY A 219 6.52 14.37 6.46
CA GLY A 219 7.65 14.72 5.59
C GLY A 219 8.04 13.63 4.59
N ALA A 220 7.23 12.57 4.48
CA ALA A 220 7.47 11.50 3.50
C ALA A 220 7.06 11.95 2.08
N MET A 221 7.71 11.37 1.08
CA MET A 221 7.43 11.62 -0.34
C MET A 221 6.48 10.55 -0.90
N PRO A 222 5.30 10.91 -1.41
CA PRO A 222 4.40 9.95 -2.04
C PRO A 222 4.96 9.50 -3.39
N LEU A 223 5.44 8.26 -3.43
CA LEU A 223 5.97 7.64 -4.62
C LEU A 223 4.86 7.08 -5.51
N LEU A 224 3.79 6.56 -4.88
CA LEU A 224 2.63 6.02 -5.58
C LEU A 224 1.39 6.07 -4.69
N TRP A 225 0.28 6.53 -5.22
CA TRP A 225 -1.04 6.50 -4.60
C TRP A 225 -2.16 6.52 -5.64
N SER A 226 -3.41 6.38 -5.21
CA SER A 226 -4.57 6.36 -6.09
C SER A 226 -5.35 7.69 -6.07
N THR A 227 -5.98 7.99 -7.19
CA THR A 227 -6.91 9.13 -7.33
C THR A 227 -8.38 8.72 -7.33
N GLY A 228 -8.67 7.41 -7.22
CA GLY A 228 -10.03 6.87 -7.32
C GLY A 228 -10.16 5.53 -6.59
N LEU A 229 -11.31 4.88 -6.81
CA LEU A 229 -11.54 3.51 -6.36
C LEU A 229 -10.56 2.56 -7.07
N MET A 230 -10.01 1.61 -6.30
CA MET A 230 -9.07 0.63 -6.83
C MET A 230 -9.15 -0.72 -6.12
N ALA A 231 -8.62 -1.75 -6.76
CA ALA A 231 -8.29 -3.02 -6.11
C ALA A 231 -6.83 -2.95 -5.61
N PRO A 232 -6.58 -2.88 -4.29
CA PRO A 232 -5.24 -2.75 -3.72
C PRO A 232 -4.52 -4.11 -3.66
N GLU A 233 -4.26 -4.70 -4.83
CA GLU A 233 -3.67 -6.03 -4.95
C GLU A 233 -2.16 -5.98 -5.18
N ALA A 234 -1.46 -7.05 -4.78
CA ALA A 234 -0.02 -7.09 -4.63
C ALA A 234 0.79 -6.97 -5.93
N TYR A 235 0.22 -7.28 -7.10
CA TYR A 235 0.92 -7.10 -8.38
C TYR A 235 1.30 -5.63 -8.65
N ILE A 236 0.50 -4.67 -8.15
CA ILE A 236 0.79 -3.25 -8.26
C ILE A 236 2.04 -2.90 -7.45
N LEU A 237 2.04 -3.34 -6.19
CA LEU A 237 3.16 -3.14 -5.27
C LEU A 237 4.44 -3.81 -5.79
N HIS A 238 4.34 -5.06 -6.24
CA HIS A 238 5.46 -5.85 -6.75
C HIS A 238 6.15 -5.14 -7.92
N ASP A 239 5.39 -4.71 -8.93
CA ASP A 239 5.95 -4.10 -10.13
C ASP A 239 6.44 -2.66 -9.85
N ALA A 240 5.77 -1.91 -8.97
CA ALA A 240 6.25 -0.61 -8.49
C ALA A 240 7.60 -0.75 -7.77
N LEU A 241 7.73 -1.70 -6.83
CA LEU A 241 8.98 -1.94 -6.12
C LEU A 241 10.08 -2.46 -7.06
N GLY A 242 9.74 -3.28 -8.05
CA GLY A 242 10.68 -3.69 -9.10
C GLY A 242 11.28 -2.48 -9.84
N ALA A 243 10.46 -1.48 -10.18
CA ALA A 243 10.93 -0.25 -10.80
C ALA A 243 11.81 0.58 -9.84
N VAL A 244 11.42 0.69 -8.55
CA VAL A 244 12.23 1.35 -7.50
C VAL A 244 13.60 0.72 -7.39
N LEU A 245 13.65 -0.60 -7.28
CA LEU A 245 14.89 -1.37 -7.12
C LEU A 245 15.80 -1.31 -8.35
N ASN A 246 15.27 -0.97 -9.51
CA ASN A 246 16.01 -0.73 -10.73
C ASN A 246 16.32 0.77 -10.97
N ASN A 247 16.27 1.58 -9.89
CA ASN A 247 16.55 3.02 -9.92
C ASN A 247 15.63 3.80 -10.86
N GLY A 248 14.39 3.34 -11.05
CA GLY A 248 13.38 4.07 -11.81
C GLY A 248 13.00 5.39 -11.11
N ASP A 249 12.76 6.42 -11.90
CA ASP A 249 12.17 7.66 -11.43
C ASP A 249 10.68 7.49 -11.09
N ASP A 250 10.07 8.51 -10.52
CA ASP A 250 8.67 8.50 -10.09
C ASP A 250 7.71 8.12 -11.23
N LYS A 251 7.99 8.58 -12.46
CA LYS A 251 7.21 8.25 -13.66
C LYS A 251 7.38 6.78 -14.05
N THR A 252 8.57 6.25 -13.96
CA THR A 252 8.84 4.82 -14.23
C THR A 252 8.11 3.94 -13.23
N VAL A 253 8.12 4.30 -11.93
CA VAL A 253 7.42 3.57 -10.88
C VAL A 253 5.91 3.59 -11.09
N SER A 254 5.33 4.78 -11.32
CA SER A 254 3.88 4.89 -11.55
C SER A 254 3.43 4.19 -12.84
N ASN A 255 4.24 4.21 -13.90
CA ASN A 255 3.96 3.47 -15.13
C ASN A 255 4.04 1.95 -14.94
N ALA A 256 5.01 1.43 -14.16
CA ALA A 256 5.10 0.01 -13.85
C ALA A 256 3.84 -0.46 -13.10
N ALA A 257 3.45 0.28 -12.06
CA ALA A 257 2.22 0.06 -11.31
C ALA A 257 0.96 0.08 -12.22
N ALA A 258 0.85 1.09 -13.09
CA ALA A 258 -0.27 1.23 -14.00
C ALA A 258 -0.35 0.10 -15.04
N LYS A 259 0.79 -0.35 -15.57
CA LYS A 259 0.85 -1.52 -16.48
C LYS A 259 0.37 -2.79 -15.77
N ALA A 260 0.82 -3.05 -14.55
CA ALA A 260 0.37 -4.17 -13.74
C ALA A 260 -1.15 -4.07 -13.50
N TYR A 261 -1.65 -2.91 -13.05
CA TYR A 261 -3.07 -2.69 -12.83
C TYR A 261 -3.90 -2.94 -14.09
N ALA A 262 -3.50 -2.34 -15.22
CA ALA A 262 -4.21 -2.51 -16.50
C ALA A 262 -4.29 -3.98 -16.92
N LYS A 263 -3.18 -4.73 -16.75
CA LYS A 263 -3.11 -6.16 -17.07
C LYS A 263 -4.06 -7.00 -16.23
N TYR A 264 -4.07 -6.83 -14.92
CA TYR A 264 -4.81 -7.69 -14.00
C TYR A 264 -6.27 -7.27 -13.85
N GLN A 265 -6.57 -5.97 -13.96
CA GLN A 265 -7.94 -5.43 -13.89
C GLN A 265 -8.62 -5.32 -15.26
N HIS A 266 -7.94 -5.74 -16.34
CA HIS A 266 -8.46 -5.70 -17.72
C HIS A 266 -9.00 -4.32 -18.14
N CYS A 267 -8.34 -3.25 -17.70
CA CYS A 267 -8.69 -1.88 -18.07
C CYS A 267 -7.64 -1.27 -19.01
N SER A 268 -7.93 -0.11 -19.59
CA SER A 268 -6.97 0.56 -20.46
C SER A 268 -5.78 1.09 -19.64
N LEU A 269 -4.57 1.06 -20.23
CA LEU A 269 -3.37 1.63 -19.58
C LEU A 269 -3.57 3.12 -19.25
N LYS A 270 -4.25 3.87 -20.12
CA LYS A 270 -4.57 5.29 -19.88
C LYS A 270 -5.45 5.49 -18.64
N ALA A 271 -6.42 4.61 -18.41
CA ALA A 271 -7.24 4.65 -17.20
C ALA A 271 -6.42 4.31 -15.95
N ALA A 272 -5.57 3.28 -16.00
CA ALA A 272 -4.68 2.92 -14.92
C ALA A 272 -3.66 4.02 -14.59
N GLN A 273 -3.10 4.71 -15.59
CA GLN A 273 -2.19 5.85 -15.40
C GLN A 273 -2.86 7.08 -14.80
N LYS A 274 -4.17 7.29 -15.04
CA LYS A 274 -4.95 8.34 -14.37
C LYS A 274 -5.26 7.98 -12.92
N LEU A 275 -5.42 6.70 -12.64
CA LEU A 275 -5.74 6.18 -11.31
C LEU A 275 -4.52 6.16 -10.39
N LEU A 276 -3.38 5.71 -10.90
CA LEU A 276 -2.13 5.49 -10.13
C LEU A 276 -1.11 6.57 -10.48
N VAL A 277 -0.88 7.47 -9.54
CA VAL A 277 -0.05 8.66 -9.75
C VAL A 277 1.05 8.76 -8.72
N SER A 278 2.12 9.52 -9.03
CA SER A 278 3.24 9.85 -8.14
C SER A 278 3.23 11.32 -7.77
N GLY A 279 3.96 11.66 -6.71
CA GLY A 279 4.16 13.04 -6.26
C GLY A 279 2.90 13.69 -5.66
N TRP A 280 3.07 14.92 -5.22
CA TRP A 280 2.01 15.76 -4.60
C TRP A 280 0.99 16.26 -5.61
#